data_8af00f0af4cf60492ce24bff7050693d
#
_entry.id   8af00f0af4cf60492ce24bff7050693d
#
_cell.length_a   1.000
_cell.length_b   1.000
_cell.length_c   1.000
_cell.angle_alpha   90.00
_cell.angle_beta   90.00
_cell.angle_gamma   90.00
#
_symmetry.space_group_name_H-M   'P 1'
#
loop_
_entity.id
_entity.type
_entity.pdbx_description
1 polymer ?
#
loop_
_entity_poly.entity_id
_entity_poly.type
_entity_poly.pdbx_seq_one_letter_code
_entity_poly.pdbx_strand_id
1 'polypeptide(L)'
;MNLEIIGQIILATFLGSLIGFEREIKKKGAGLQTFSLISLASCLFTLISFELINLFIEKGQGFDPTRIIQAMAIGIGFVGAGVIFRQGEEVVGLTTAATLLATSAVGVAVGAKLYLLAVFSTFLTLFVLAGFGWLEKKFF
;
A
#
# COMPACT_ATOMS: atom_id res chain seq x y z
N MET A 1 -18.21 16.32 5.96
CA MET A 1 -17.02 15.43 5.86
C MET A 1 -16.71 14.95 7.28
N ASN A 2 -16.84 13.67 7.52
CA ASN A 2 -16.72 13.11 8.87
C ASN A 2 -15.27 13.16 9.33
N LEU A 3 -15.01 13.59 10.56
CA LEU A 3 -13.67 13.64 11.17
C LEU A 3 -12.94 12.29 11.11
N GLU A 4 -13.70 11.21 11.14
CA GLU A 4 -13.21 9.83 11.00
C GLU A 4 -12.54 9.59 9.63
N ILE A 5 -13.16 10.04 8.53
CA ILE A 5 -12.60 9.90 7.16
C ILE A 5 -11.25 10.62 7.06
N ILE A 6 -11.18 11.83 7.62
CA ILE A 6 -9.92 12.59 7.65
C ILE A 6 -8.85 11.81 8.44
N GLY A 7 -9.22 11.27 9.59
CA GLY A 7 -8.34 10.44 10.41
C GLY A 7 -7.82 9.20 9.66
N GLN A 8 -8.68 8.53 8.90
CA GLN A 8 -8.28 7.37 8.08
C GLN A 8 -7.26 7.77 7.00
N ILE A 9 -7.50 8.87 6.29
CA ILE A 9 -6.59 9.37 5.24
C ILE A 9 -5.22 9.73 5.84
N ILE A 10 -5.22 10.45 6.97
CA ILE A 10 -3.98 10.81 7.67
C ILE A 10 -3.23 9.55 8.16
N LEU A 11 -3.95 8.61 8.77
CA LEU A 11 -3.36 7.36 9.26
C LEU A 11 -2.76 6.52 8.12
N ALA A 12 -3.49 6.36 7.01
CA ALA A 12 -2.98 5.63 5.85
C ALA A 12 -1.72 6.28 5.28
N THR A 13 -1.74 7.61 5.14
CA THR A 13 -0.57 8.37 4.67
C THR A 13 0.61 8.19 5.62
N PHE A 14 0.38 8.26 6.92
CA PHE A 14 1.41 8.09 7.94
C PHE A 14 2.02 6.67 7.91
N LEU A 15 1.20 5.62 7.87
CA LEU A 15 1.69 4.24 7.79
C LEU A 15 2.48 3.98 6.51
N GLY A 16 2.01 4.51 5.37
CA GLY A 16 2.75 4.46 4.11
C GLY A 16 4.09 5.21 4.18
N SER A 17 4.12 6.36 4.88
CA SER A 17 5.35 7.13 5.06
C SER A 17 6.40 6.42 5.90
N LEU A 18 6.00 5.63 6.90
CA LEU A 18 6.94 4.82 7.70
C LEU A 18 7.67 3.79 6.82
N ILE A 19 6.93 3.11 5.94
CA ILE A 19 7.53 2.15 4.99
C ILE A 19 8.42 2.90 3.99
N GLY A 20 7.93 4.02 3.44
CA GLY A 20 8.68 4.85 2.49
C GLY A 20 9.95 5.44 3.07
N PHE A 21 9.95 5.80 4.36
CA PHE A 21 11.13 6.33 5.06
C PHE A 21 12.27 5.30 5.14
N GLU A 22 11.95 4.04 5.43
CA GLU A 22 12.91 2.94 5.40
C GLU A 22 13.53 2.78 4.00
N ARG A 23 12.70 2.89 2.95
CA ARG A 23 13.16 2.79 1.55
C ARG A 23 14.02 3.98 1.14
N GLU A 24 13.66 5.19 1.59
CA GLU A 24 14.44 6.40 1.35
C GLU A 24 15.84 6.33 1.98
N ILE A 25 15.95 5.91 3.24
CA ILE A 25 17.24 5.71 3.92
C ILE A 25 18.12 4.73 3.16
N LYS A 26 17.53 3.66 2.64
CA LYS A 26 18.25 2.63 1.85
C LYS A 26 18.48 3.04 0.39
N LYS A 27 18.15 4.27 -0.01
CA LYS A 27 18.30 4.81 -1.38
C LYS A 27 17.71 3.88 -2.45
N LYS A 28 16.52 3.34 -2.20
CA LYS A 28 15.78 2.50 -3.17
C LYS A 28 15.01 3.38 -4.16
N GLY A 29 14.68 2.84 -5.33
CA GLY A 29 14.07 3.59 -6.45
C GLY A 29 12.72 4.25 -6.16
N ALA A 30 11.96 3.79 -5.14
CA ALA A 30 10.77 4.44 -4.62
C ALA A 30 10.98 4.71 -3.13
N GLY A 31 10.63 5.90 -2.67
CA GLY A 31 10.87 6.39 -1.31
C GLY A 31 9.64 6.97 -0.63
N LEU A 32 9.86 7.91 0.29
CA LEU A 32 8.86 8.47 1.18
C LEU A 32 7.60 8.96 0.45
N GLN A 33 7.75 9.75 -0.61
CA GLN A 33 6.62 10.32 -1.35
C GLN A 33 5.78 9.22 -2.02
N THR A 34 6.42 8.28 -2.70
CA THR A 34 5.75 7.23 -3.46
C THR A 34 4.91 6.34 -2.56
N PHE A 35 5.49 5.85 -1.45
CA PHE A 35 4.79 4.96 -0.53
C PHE A 35 3.66 5.66 0.23
N SER A 36 3.85 6.93 0.61
CA SER A 36 2.80 7.75 1.22
C SER A 36 1.61 7.92 0.28
N LEU A 37 1.86 8.28 -0.99
CA LEU A 37 0.81 8.48 -1.99
C LEU A 37 0.08 7.19 -2.34
N ILE A 38 0.75 6.05 -2.41
CA ILE A 38 0.12 4.76 -2.68
C ILE A 38 -0.81 4.35 -1.54
N SER A 39 -0.37 4.46 -0.29
CA SER A 39 -1.22 4.15 0.86
C SER A 39 -2.43 5.09 0.93
N LEU A 40 -2.21 6.39 0.73
CA LEU A 40 -3.27 7.39 0.67
C LEU A 40 -4.29 7.09 -0.44
N ALA A 41 -3.83 6.84 -1.67
CA ALA A 41 -4.69 6.55 -2.80
C ALA A 41 -5.52 5.27 -2.58
N SER A 42 -4.89 4.22 -2.04
CA SER A 42 -5.57 2.96 -1.72
C SER A 42 -6.65 3.12 -0.65
N CYS A 43 -6.39 3.95 0.37
CA CYS A 43 -7.37 4.31 1.38
C CYS A 43 -8.55 5.09 0.75
N LEU A 44 -8.27 6.08 -0.10
CA LEU A 44 -9.28 6.88 -0.78
C LEU A 44 -10.18 6.01 -1.68
N PHE A 45 -9.61 5.14 -2.51
CA PHE A 45 -10.39 4.23 -3.34
C PHE A 45 -11.30 3.32 -2.51
N THR A 46 -10.81 2.85 -1.37
CA THR A 46 -11.60 2.03 -0.45
C THR A 46 -12.76 2.83 0.15
N LEU A 47 -12.52 4.05 0.61
CA LEU A 47 -13.55 4.93 1.16
C LEU A 47 -14.61 5.29 0.13
N ILE A 48 -14.19 5.67 -1.09
CA ILE A 48 -15.10 5.95 -2.20
C ILE A 48 -15.94 4.71 -2.54
N SER A 49 -15.33 3.52 -2.51
CA SER A 49 -16.03 2.27 -2.74
C SER A 49 -17.19 2.06 -1.75
N PHE A 50 -16.93 2.24 -0.47
CA PHE A 50 -17.97 2.07 0.54
C PHE A 50 -19.09 3.10 0.39
N GLU A 51 -18.76 4.34 0.04
CA GLU A 51 -19.78 5.37 -0.21
C GLU A 51 -20.64 5.02 -1.41
N LEU A 52 -20.03 4.57 -2.50
CA LEU A 52 -20.77 4.13 -3.70
C LEU A 52 -21.64 2.90 -3.41
N ILE A 53 -21.17 1.94 -2.60
CA ILE A 53 -21.97 0.78 -2.19
C ILE A 53 -23.25 1.24 -1.49
N ASN A 54 -23.17 2.16 -0.54
CA ASN A 54 -24.33 2.67 0.17
C ASN A 54 -25.34 3.29 -0.80
N LEU A 55 -24.88 4.11 -1.75
CA LEU A 55 -25.73 4.74 -2.76
C LEU A 55 -26.41 3.73 -3.71
N PHE A 56 -25.73 2.63 -4.05
CA PHE A 56 -26.30 1.61 -4.94
C PHE A 56 -27.23 0.64 -4.24
N ILE A 57 -26.94 0.28 -2.97
CA ILE A 57 -27.84 -0.54 -2.15
C ILE A 57 -29.19 0.18 -1.93
N GLU A 58 -29.20 1.48 -1.68
CA GLU A 58 -30.42 2.27 -1.56
C GLU A 58 -31.28 2.24 -2.84
N LYS A 59 -30.66 2.00 -3.99
CA LYS A 59 -31.35 1.85 -5.29
C LYS A 59 -31.72 0.40 -5.64
N GLY A 60 -31.53 -0.56 -4.71
CA GLY A 60 -31.81 -1.98 -4.92
C GLY A 60 -30.86 -2.70 -5.89
N GLN A 61 -29.68 -2.12 -6.13
CA GLN A 61 -28.64 -2.69 -6.98
C GLN A 61 -27.54 -3.35 -6.13
N GLY A 62 -27.17 -4.59 -6.48
CA GLY A 62 -26.04 -5.27 -5.85
C GLY A 62 -24.70 -4.69 -6.30
N PHE A 63 -23.82 -4.44 -5.38
CA PHE A 63 -22.45 -3.99 -5.63
C PHE A 63 -21.46 -4.85 -4.85
N ASP A 64 -20.40 -5.31 -5.53
CA ASP A 64 -19.37 -6.15 -4.94
C ASP A 64 -18.13 -5.29 -4.59
N PRO A 65 -17.86 -5.05 -3.29
CA PRO A 65 -16.72 -4.23 -2.85
C PRO A 65 -15.37 -4.84 -3.21
N THR A 66 -15.30 -6.16 -3.42
CA THR A 66 -14.04 -6.85 -3.72
C THR A 66 -13.50 -6.47 -5.09
N ARG A 67 -14.36 -6.01 -6.01
CA ARG A 67 -13.95 -5.54 -7.34
C ARG A 67 -12.98 -4.36 -7.29
N ILE A 68 -13.12 -3.48 -6.29
CA ILE A 68 -12.22 -2.33 -6.14
C ILE A 68 -10.86 -2.79 -5.61
N ILE A 69 -10.84 -3.72 -4.66
CA ILE A 69 -9.59 -4.32 -4.18
C ILE A 69 -8.86 -5.00 -5.34
N GLN A 70 -9.59 -5.74 -6.19
CA GLN A 70 -9.04 -6.38 -7.38
C GLN A 70 -8.48 -5.36 -8.38
N ALA A 71 -9.22 -4.29 -8.67
CA ALA A 71 -8.77 -3.23 -9.57
C ALA A 71 -7.52 -2.51 -9.04
N MET A 72 -7.46 -2.24 -7.74
CA MET A 72 -6.28 -1.67 -7.10
C MET A 72 -5.07 -2.60 -7.18
N ALA A 73 -5.24 -3.88 -6.90
CA ALA A 73 -4.15 -4.85 -7.01
C ALA A 73 -3.56 -4.91 -8.44
N ILE A 74 -4.42 -4.85 -9.45
CA ILE A 74 -4.00 -4.79 -10.87
C ILE A 74 -3.26 -3.46 -11.15
N GLY A 75 -3.80 -2.33 -10.71
CA GLY A 75 -3.19 -1.01 -10.89
C GLY A 75 -1.82 -0.89 -10.23
N ILE A 76 -1.69 -1.37 -8.99
CA ILE A 76 -0.40 -1.40 -8.28
C ILE A 76 0.56 -2.41 -8.91
N GLY A 77 0.05 -3.52 -9.46
CA GLY A 77 0.85 -4.44 -10.25
C GLY A 77 1.49 -3.77 -11.46
N PHE A 78 0.75 -2.88 -12.15
CA PHE A 78 1.28 -2.07 -13.25
C PHE A 78 2.37 -1.08 -12.78
N VAL A 79 2.14 -0.36 -11.69
CA VAL A 79 3.16 0.55 -11.10
C VAL A 79 4.38 -0.25 -10.65
N GLY A 80 4.16 -1.40 -10.01
CA GLY A 80 5.21 -2.31 -9.58
C GLY A 80 6.05 -2.84 -10.75
N ALA A 81 5.42 -3.18 -11.86
CA ALA A 81 6.13 -3.57 -13.07
C ALA A 81 7.04 -2.44 -13.60
N GLY A 82 6.59 -1.18 -13.47
CA GLY A 82 7.37 -0.01 -13.89
C GLY A 82 8.64 0.25 -13.08
N VAL A 83 8.75 -0.29 -11.86
CA VAL A 83 9.96 -0.15 -11.03
C VAL A 83 10.91 -1.35 -11.12
N ILE A 84 10.51 -2.40 -11.84
CA ILE A 84 11.34 -3.58 -12.09
C ILE A 84 12.06 -3.37 -13.43
N PHE A 85 13.38 -3.40 -13.41
CA PHE A 85 14.18 -3.27 -14.63
C PHE A 85 15.41 -4.15 -14.57
N ARG A 86 15.99 -4.39 -15.73
CA ARG A 86 17.21 -5.19 -15.86
C ARG A 86 18.43 -4.28 -15.92
N GLN A 87 19.40 -4.55 -15.07
CA GLN A 87 20.68 -3.84 -15.05
C GLN A 87 21.81 -4.87 -15.27
N GLY A 88 22.28 -4.99 -16.51
CA GLY A 88 23.18 -6.08 -16.88
C GLY A 88 22.50 -7.45 -16.78
N GLU A 89 23.06 -8.35 -15.99
CA GLU A 89 22.48 -9.69 -15.73
C GLU A 89 21.53 -9.72 -14.54
N GLU A 90 21.49 -8.65 -13.72
CA GLU A 90 20.67 -8.58 -12.53
C GLU A 90 19.28 -7.97 -12.81
N VAL A 91 18.27 -8.47 -12.11
CA VAL A 91 16.91 -7.88 -12.07
C VAL A 91 16.79 -7.05 -10.79
N VAL A 92 16.57 -5.74 -10.97
CA VAL A 92 16.48 -4.77 -9.87
C VAL A 92 15.01 -4.34 -9.69
N GLY A 93 14.65 -4.00 -8.45
CA GLY A 93 13.33 -3.43 -8.15
C GLY A 93 12.27 -4.43 -7.66
N LEU A 94 12.54 -5.73 -7.64
CA LEU A 94 11.58 -6.76 -7.21
C LEU A 94 11.05 -6.51 -5.79
N THR A 95 11.94 -6.28 -4.83
CA THR A 95 11.55 -5.98 -3.44
C THR A 95 10.76 -4.68 -3.35
N THR A 96 11.13 -3.66 -4.13
CA THR A 96 10.39 -2.39 -4.20
C THR A 96 8.97 -2.61 -4.72
N ALA A 97 8.80 -3.36 -5.80
CA ALA A 97 7.48 -3.69 -6.37
C ALA A 97 6.61 -4.47 -5.36
N ALA A 98 7.17 -5.48 -4.69
CA ALA A 98 6.47 -6.22 -3.64
C ALA A 98 6.07 -5.31 -2.46
N THR A 99 6.95 -4.37 -2.08
CA THR A 99 6.66 -3.42 -1.01
C THR A 99 5.55 -2.43 -1.39
N LEU A 100 5.48 -1.98 -2.66
CA LEU A 100 4.39 -1.14 -3.16
C LEU A 100 3.03 -1.85 -3.02
N LEU A 101 2.97 -3.14 -3.37
CA LEU A 101 1.76 -3.94 -3.21
C LEU A 101 1.35 -4.09 -1.74
N ALA A 102 2.30 -4.39 -0.85
CA ALA A 102 2.05 -4.47 0.60
C ALA A 102 1.54 -3.14 1.17
N THR A 103 2.13 -2.02 0.75
CA THR A 103 1.72 -0.67 1.19
C THR A 103 0.33 -0.31 0.69
N SER A 104 -0.03 -0.71 -0.53
CA SER A 104 -1.40 -0.56 -1.03
C SER A 104 -2.40 -1.32 -0.16
N ALA A 105 -2.09 -2.56 0.22
CA ALA A 105 -2.93 -3.35 1.12
C ALA A 105 -3.10 -2.70 2.50
N VAL A 106 -2.05 -2.05 3.04
CA VAL A 106 -2.14 -1.25 4.27
C VAL A 106 -3.15 -0.11 4.10
N GLY A 107 -3.10 0.64 3.00
CA GLY A 107 -4.05 1.72 2.71
C GLY A 107 -5.49 1.21 2.61
N VAL A 108 -5.71 0.07 1.93
CA VAL A 108 -7.02 -0.61 1.86
C VAL A 108 -7.52 -0.97 3.25
N ALA A 109 -6.66 -1.55 4.10
CA ALA A 109 -7.03 -1.97 5.45
C ALA A 109 -7.46 -0.77 6.32
N VAL A 110 -6.78 0.37 6.22
CA VAL A 110 -7.18 1.61 6.90
C VAL A 110 -8.54 2.10 6.39
N GLY A 111 -8.73 2.15 5.06
CA GLY A 111 -9.99 2.55 4.45
C GLY A 111 -11.16 1.65 4.84
N ALA A 112 -10.89 0.36 5.02
CA ALA A 112 -11.86 -0.63 5.50
C ALA A 112 -12.05 -0.65 7.04
N LYS A 113 -11.46 0.30 7.78
CA LYS A 113 -11.48 0.39 9.26
C LYS A 113 -10.81 -0.78 9.98
N LEU A 114 -9.98 -1.54 9.31
CA LEU A 114 -9.18 -2.64 9.86
C LEU A 114 -7.86 -2.11 10.44
N TYR A 115 -7.94 -1.17 11.39
CA TYR A 115 -6.78 -0.43 11.89
C TYR A 115 -5.69 -1.31 12.50
N LEU A 116 -6.08 -2.30 13.31
CA LEU A 116 -5.13 -3.22 13.93
C LEU A 116 -4.36 -4.01 12.86
N LEU A 117 -5.06 -4.48 11.83
CA LEU A 117 -4.44 -5.19 10.71
C LEU A 117 -3.47 -4.28 9.95
N ALA A 118 -3.87 -3.04 9.67
CA ALA A 118 -3.03 -2.06 8.98
C ALA A 118 -1.74 -1.76 9.74
N VAL A 119 -1.84 -1.49 11.04
CA VAL A 119 -0.68 -1.21 11.90
C VAL A 119 0.23 -2.43 12.01
N PHE A 120 -0.34 -3.60 12.29
CA PHE A 120 0.44 -4.85 12.39
C PHE A 120 1.16 -5.16 11.06
N SER A 121 0.47 -5.05 9.92
CA SER A 121 1.06 -5.31 8.60
C SER A 121 2.16 -4.31 8.25
N THR A 122 2.03 -3.04 8.68
CA THR A 122 3.09 -2.04 8.50
C THR A 122 4.36 -2.43 9.25
N PHE A 123 4.24 -2.78 10.53
CA PHE A 123 5.41 -3.20 11.32
C PHE A 123 6.02 -4.52 10.81
N LEU A 124 5.18 -5.46 10.39
CA LEU A 124 5.66 -6.70 9.79
C LEU A 124 6.41 -6.45 8.48
N THR A 125 5.89 -5.55 7.63
CA THR A 125 6.58 -5.14 6.40
C THR A 125 7.94 -4.51 6.71
N LEU A 126 8.01 -3.60 7.68
CA LEU A 126 9.27 -3.00 8.13
C LEU A 126 10.24 -4.05 8.68
N PHE A 127 9.74 -5.01 9.45
CA PHE A 127 10.56 -6.12 9.96
C PHE A 127 11.15 -6.96 8.83
N VAL A 128 10.34 -7.31 7.82
CA VAL A 128 10.83 -8.05 6.64
C VAL A 128 11.90 -7.25 5.89
N LEU A 129 11.67 -5.97 5.63
CA LEU A 129 12.59 -5.11 4.89
C LEU A 129 13.90 -4.84 5.62
N ALA A 130 13.85 -4.65 6.93
CA ALA A 130 15.03 -4.39 7.75
C ALA A 130 15.74 -5.69 8.15
N GLY A 131 14.98 -6.67 8.65
CA GLY A 131 15.50 -7.92 9.19
C GLY A 131 16.09 -8.82 8.11
N PHE A 132 15.32 -9.13 7.08
CA PHE A 132 15.83 -10.01 6.01
C PHE A 132 16.86 -9.28 5.15
N GLY A 133 16.73 -7.99 4.93
CA GLY A 133 17.76 -7.22 4.23
C GLY A 133 19.09 -7.14 4.99
N TRP A 134 19.09 -7.27 6.34
CA TRP A 134 20.30 -7.41 7.13
C TRP A 134 20.89 -8.83 7.01
N LEU A 135 20.04 -9.86 7.02
CA LEU A 135 20.45 -11.25 6.84
C LEU A 135 21.09 -11.48 5.46
N GLU A 136 20.47 -10.97 4.39
CA GLU A 136 21.02 -11.05 3.03
C GLU A 136 22.44 -10.48 2.97
N LYS A 137 22.67 -9.29 3.51
CA LYS A 137 24.01 -8.66 3.52
C LYS A 137 25.03 -9.38 4.34
N LYS A 138 24.63 -10.19 5.33
CA LYS A 138 25.54 -10.90 6.22
C LYS A 138 25.92 -12.28 5.70
N PHE A 139 25.05 -12.94 4.95
CA PHE A 139 25.21 -14.34 4.54
C PHE A 139 25.38 -14.52 3.04
N PHE A 140 25.03 -13.52 2.23
CA PHE A 140 25.17 -13.50 0.76
C PHE A 140 25.88 -12.24 0.29
#